data_9d319d40f40fceac7af9512584868094
#
_entry.id   9d319d40f40fceac7af9512584868094
#
_cell.length_a   1.000
_cell.length_b   1.000
_cell.length_c   1.000
_cell.angle_alpha   90.00
_cell.angle_beta   90.00
_cell.angle_gamma   90.00
#
_symmetry.space_group_name_H-M   'P 1'
#
loop_
_entity.id
_entity.type
_entity.pdbx_description
1 polymer ?
#
loop_
_entity_poly.entity_id
_entity_poly.type
_entity_poly.pdbx_seq_one_letter_code
_entity_poly.pdbx_strand_id
1 'polypeptide(L)'
;MEKQEKILIIDDSPIQAERLRSILQDDYEIVLADTAELGLKYVREGNCDLVLLDVVMPGMDGFVLLKKLQEEVITQHTPVILITSLNDAVNEERGLTLGAVDYITKPYHPPIVRARVNTHIRLSRYRRQVEQKAMIDPMTGAANRRGYDS
;
A
#
# COMPACT_ATOMS: atom_id res chain seq x y z
N MET A 1 7.24 -21.27 -10.72
CA MET A 1 6.15 -20.87 -9.86
C MET A 1 6.19 -19.40 -9.59
N GLU A 2 5.07 -18.76 -9.78
CA GLU A 2 5.02 -17.33 -9.54
C GLU A 2 4.92 -17.05 -8.06
N LYS A 3 5.66 -16.05 -7.64
CA LYS A 3 5.60 -15.57 -6.27
C LYS A 3 4.34 -14.75 -6.08
N GLN A 4 3.59 -15.06 -5.02
CA GLN A 4 2.42 -14.25 -4.68
C GLN A 4 2.85 -12.91 -4.13
N GLU A 5 2.11 -11.87 -4.46
CA GLU A 5 2.32 -10.58 -3.84
C GLU A 5 1.91 -10.63 -2.37
N LYS A 6 2.57 -9.82 -1.57
CA LYS A 6 2.33 -9.75 -0.13
C LYS A 6 1.59 -8.47 0.21
N ILE A 7 0.50 -8.62 0.95
CA ILE A 7 -0.31 -7.50 1.45
C ILE A 7 -0.07 -7.40 2.95
N LEU A 8 0.37 -6.22 3.38
CA LEU A 8 0.53 -5.94 4.81
C LEU A 8 -0.72 -5.24 5.31
N ILE A 9 -1.34 -5.79 6.35
CA ILE A 9 -2.50 -5.18 6.99
C ILE A 9 -2.06 -4.65 8.34
N ILE A 10 -2.17 -3.34 8.53
CA ILE A 10 -1.82 -2.66 9.79
C ILE A 10 -3.13 -2.27 10.46
N ASP A 11 -3.47 -2.99 11.52
CA ASP A 11 -4.73 -2.80 12.24
C ASP A 11 -4.56 -3.40 13.63
N ASP A 12 -4.91 -2.64 14.67
CA ASP A 12 -4.79 -3.12 16.05
C ASP A 12 -5.95 -4.02 16.47
N SER A 13 -6.97 -4.16 15.64
CA SER A 13 -8.11 -5.03 15.90
C SER A 13 -7.91 -6.39 15.24
N PRO A 14 -7.71 -7.47 16.03
CA PRO A 14 -7.53 -8.80 15.42
C PRO A 14 -8.73 -9.23 14.58
N ILE A 15 -9.93 -8.87 14.99
CA ILE A 15 -11.14 -9.26 14.27
C ILE A 15 -11.18 -8.60 12.90
N GLN A 16 -10.88 -7.31 12.83
CA GLN A 16 -10.89 -6.58 11.57
C GLN A 16 -9.78 -7.07 10.64
N ALA A 17 -8.59 -7.30 11.21
CA ALA A 17 -7.46 -7.79 10.43
C ALA A 17 -7.76 -9.16 9.83
N GLU A 18 -8.36 -10.07 10.62
CA GLU A 18 -8.72 -11.39 10.11
C GLU A 18 -9.81 -11.33 9.05
N ARG A 19 -10.70 -10.36 9.17
CA ARG A 19 -11.75 -10.19 8.16
C ARG A 19 -11.15 -9.81 6.80
N LEU A 20 -10.21 -8.89 6.78
CA LEU A 20 -9.52 -8.51 5.55
C LEU A 20 -8.68 -9.67 5.02
N ARG A 21 -7.97 -10.36 5.91
CA ARG A 21 -7.18 -11.51 5.52
C ARG A 21 -8.03 -12.57 4.84
N SER A 22 -9.20 -12.86 5.42
CA SER A 22 -10.14 -13.82 4.87
C SER A 22 -10.57 -13.47 3.44
N ILE A 23 -10.74 -12.19 3.17
CA ILE A 23 -11.15 -11.71 1.85
C ILE A 23 -10.02 -11.88 0.83
N LEU A 24 -8.77 -11.71 1.25
CA LEU A 24 -7.64 -11.56 0.32
C LEU A 24 -6.71 -12.77 0.26
N GLN A 25 -6.80 -13.70 1.21
CA GLN A 25 -5.79 -14.75 1.35
C GLN A 25 -5.74 -15.76 0.19
N ASP A 26 -6.80 -15.83 -0.60
CA ASP A 26 -6.80 -16.78 -1.72
C ASP A 26 -5.89 -16.31 -2.85
N ASP A 27 -5.69 -15.02 -2.97
CA ASP A 27 -4.93 -14.44 -4.08
C ASP A 27 -3.58 -13.85 -3.66
N TYR A 28 -3.40 -13.59 -2.37
CA TYR A 28 -2.22 -12.89 -1.87
C TYR A 28 -1.72 -13.51 -0.58
N GLU A 29 -0.43 -13.35 -0.33
CA GLU A 29 0.14 -13.68 0.96
C GLU A 29 -0.13 -12.51 1.91
N ILE A 30 -0.67 -12.78 3.09
CA ILE A 30 -1.10 -11.75 4.03
C ILE A 30 -0.17 -11.70 5.23
N VAL A 31 0.29 -10.50 5.56
CA VAL A 31 1.10 -10.25 6.75
C VAL A 31 0.32 -9.27 7.62
N LEU A 32 0.26 -9.54 8.90
CA LEU A 32 -0.49 -8.71 9.85
C LEU A 32 0.48 -7.96 10.77
N ALA A 33 0.21 -6.68 11.00
CA ALA A 33 0.93 -5.88 11.98
C ALA A 33 -0.11 -5.18 12.85
N ASP A 34 0.03 -5.33 14.15
CA ASP A 34 -0.93 -4.73 15.10
C ASP A 34 -0.42 -3.42 15.70
N THR A 35 0.75 -2.95 15.27
CA THR A 35 1.28 -1.65 15.68
C THR A 35 1.89 -0.93 14.48
N ALA A 36 2.03 0.40 14.61
CA ALA A 36 2.69 1.21 13.59
C ALA A 36 4.16 0.82 13.44
N GLU A 37 4.82 0.60 14.57
CA GLU A 37 6.24 0.26 14.55
C GLU A 37 6.50 -1.03 13.79
N LEU A 38 5.68 -2.04 14.05
CA LEU A 38 5.82 -3.31 13.36
C LEU A 38 5.50 -3.17 11.87
N GLY A 39 4.45 -2.41 11.55
CA GLY A 39 4.11 -2.13 10.16
C GLY A 39 5.23 -1.43 9.42
N LEU A 40 5.79 -0.39 10.02
CA LEU A 40 6.88 0.36 9.41
C LEU A 40 8.10 -0.53 9.18
N LYS A 41 8.39 -1.39 10.15
CA LYS A 41 9.50 -2.33 10.03
C LYS A 41 9.33 -3.24 8.80
N TYR A 42 8.13 -3.80 8.64
CA TYR A 42 7.87 -4.70 7.52
C TYR A 42 8.00 -3.98 6.18
N VAL A 43 7.51 -2.75 6.08
CA VAL A 43 7.62 -1.99 4.83
C VAL A 43 9.09 -1.68 4.54
N ARG A 44 9.85 -1.27 5.55
CA ARG A 44 11.26 -0.95 5.38
C ARG A 44 12.08 -2.16 4.95
N GLU A 45 11.69 -3.35 5.37
CA GLU A 45 12.37 -4.59 4.98
C GLU A 45 12.02 -5.02 3.56
N GLY A 46 11.09 -4.34 2.92
CA GLY A 46 10.68 -4.68 1.56
C GLY A 46 9.83 -5.94 1.49
N ASN A 47 9.16 -6.31 2.57
CA ASN A 47 8.41 -7.54 2.67
C ASN A 47 6.94 -7.40 2.31
N CYS A 48 6.56 -6.31 1.65
CA CYS A 48 5.18 -6.16 1.23
C CYS A 48 5.08 -5.37 -0.06
N ASP A 49 4.08 -5.69 -0.83
CA ASP A 49 3.83 -5.05 -2.12
C ASP A 49 2.74 -4.01 -2.04
N LEU A 50 1.92 -4.05 -0.99
CA LEU A 50 0.83 -3.10 -0.77
C LEU A 50 0.48 -3.11 0.71
N VAL A 51 0.09 -1.96 1.23
CA VAL A 51 -0.27 -1.79 2.64
C VAL A 51 -1.74 -1.39 2.75
N LEU A 52 -2.46 -2.08 3.63
CA LEU A 52 -3.80 -1.67 4.07
C LEU A 52 -3.64 -1.12 5.49
N LEU A 53 -3.95 0.14 5.67
CA LEU A 53 -3.68 0.86 6.92
C LEU A 53 -4.96 1.40 7.52
N ASP A 54 -5.32 0.93 8.71
CA ASP A 54 -6.45 1.48 9.44
C ASP A 54 -6.03 2.82 10.05
N VAL A 55 -6.80 3.87 9.77
CA VAL A 55 -6.47 5.20 10.27
C VAL A 55 -6.90 5.40 11.73
N VAL A 56 -7.85 4.60 12.21
CA VAL A 56 -8.36 4.75 13.57
C VAL A 56 -7.83 3.62 14.44
N MET A 57 -6.66 3.85 15.04
CA MET A 57 -6.06 2.89 15.96
C MET A 57 -5.73 3.60 17.27
N PRO A 58 -6.21 3.08 18.40
CA PRO A 58 -5.90 3.68 19.70
C PRO A 58 -4.39 3.72 19.93
N GLY A 59 -3.91 4.85 20.43
CA GLY A 59 -2.50 5.00 20.72
C GLY A 59 -1.60 5.20 19.52
N MET A 60 -2.19 5.28 18.32
CA MET A 60 -1.42 5.43 17.11
C MET A 60 -2.21 6.24 16.10
N ASP A 61 -1.55 7.19 15.44
CA ASP A 61 -2.16 7.95 14.37
C ASP A 61 -1.69 7.37 13.03
N GLY A 62 -2.63 6.74 12.31
CA GLY A 62 -2.33 6.16 11.00
C GLY A 62 -1.82 7.17 9.99
N PHE A 63 -2.24 8.42 10.11
CA PHE A 63 -1.76 9.47 9.19
C PHE A 63 -0.28 9.80 9.43
N VAL A 64 0.18 9.71 10.67
CA VAL A 64 1.61 9.90 10.97
C VAL A 64 2.43 8.79 10.30
N LEU A 65 1.95 7.57 10.40
CA LEU A 65 2.63 6.45 9.73
C LEU A 65 2.64 6.63 8.22
N LEU A 66 1.50 7.01 7.64
CA LEU A 66 1.42 7.26 6.21
C LEU A 66 2.43 8.31 5.77
N LYS A 67 2.52 9.41 6.52
CA LYS A 67 3.47 10.46 6.21
C LYS A 67 4.91 9.95 6.25
N LYS A 68 5.25 9.17 7.27
CA LYS A 68 6.59 8.58 7.35
C LYS A 68 6.90 7.70 6.16
N LEU A 69 5.94 6.87 5.73
CA LEU A 69 6.15 6.00 4.59
C LEU A 69 6.38 6.79 3.31
N GLN A 70 5.70 7.93 3.17
CA GLN A 70 5.87 8.76 1.99
C GLN A 70 7.17 9.55 1.98
N GLU A 71 7.72 9.84 3.15
CA GLU A 71 8.94 10.63 3.26
C GLU A 71 10.22 9.83 3.10
N GLU A 72 10.18 8.52 3.33
CA GLU A 72 11.37 7.68 3.26
C GLU A 72 11.57 7.13 1.86
N VAL A 73 12.79 7.22 1.36
CA VAL A 73 13.09 6.77 0.00
C VAL A 73 12.77 5.30 -0.20
N ILE A 74 13.07 4.47 0.80
CA ILE A 74 12.88 3.03 0.65
C ILE A 74 11.42 2.59 0.77
N THR A 75 10.54 3.45 1.28
CA THR A 75 9.14 3.08 1.49
C THR A 75 8.17 3.89 0.63
N GLN A 76 8.62 4.98 0.04
CA GLN A 76 7.71 5.94 -0.62
C GLN A 76 6.97 5.37 -1.83
N HIS A 77 7.48 4.31 -2.43
CA HIS A 77 6.85 3.70 -3.60
C HIS A 77 5.90 2.56 -3.26
N THR A 78 5.81 2.18 -1.98
CA THR A 78 4.88 1.14 -1.56
C THR A 78 3.48 1.75 -1.49
N PRO A 79 2.51 1.24 -2.27
CA PRO A 79 1.17 1.83 -2.26
C PRO A 79 0.47 1.54 -0.94
N VAL A 80 -0.22 2.56 -0.42
CA VAL A 80 -0.97 2.47 0.83
C VAL A 80 -2.43 2.75 0.53
N ILE A 81 -3.30 1.82 0.91
CA ILE A 81 -4.76 2.00 0.86
C ILE A 81 -5.23 2.18 2.30
N LEU A 82 -5.95 3.26 2.54
CA LEU A 82 -6.47 3.54 3.88
C LEU A 82 -7.76 2.79 4.15
N ILE A 83 -7.94 2.39 5.40
CA ILE A 83 -9.20 1.82 5.86
C ILE A 83 -9.91 2.90 6.68
N THR A 84 -11.10 3.30 6.26
CA THR A 84 -11.85 4.38 6.89
C THR A 84 -13.26 3.94 7.23
N SER A 85 -13.93 4.71 8.08
CA SER A 85 -15.34 4.48 8.37
C SER A 85 -16.21 5.06 7.26
N LEU A 86 -17.39 4.48 7.09
CA LEU A 86 -18.36 4.98 6.13
C LEU A 86 -18.69 6.45 6.43
N ASN A 87 -18.75 7.27 5.38
CA ASN A 87 -19.09 8.69 5.48
C ASN A 87 -18.02 9.54 6.17
N ASP A 88 -16.78 9.08 6.17
CA ASP A 88 -15.67 9.83 6.76
C ASP A 88 -14.89 10.56 5.67
N ALA A 89 -15.55 11.51 5.00
CA ALA A 89 -14.96 12.21 3.85
C ALA A 89 -13.72 13.02 4.24
N VAL A 90 -13.71 13.56 5.45
CA VAL A 90 -12.57 14.36 5.90
C VAL A 90 -11.30 13.53 5.99
N ASN A 91 -11.39 12.33 6.58
CA ASN A 91 -10.23 11.46 6.68
C ASN A 91 -9.84 10.86 5.33
N GLU A 92 -10.82 10.62 4.45
CA GLU A 92 -10.52 10.15 3.10
C GLU A 92 -9.71 11.19 2.34
N GLU A 93 -10.15 12.45 2.37
CA GLU A 93 -9.44 13.52 1.71
C GLU A 93 -8.05 13.73 2.29
N ARG A 94 -7.94 13.72 3.62
CA ARG A 94 -6.66 13.89 4.30
C ARG A 94 -5.66 12.80 3.89
N GLY A 95 -6.13 11.56 3.85
CA GLY A 95 -5.26 10.44 3.48
C GLY A 95 -4.77 10.52 2.04
N LEU A 96 -5.68 10.84 1.12
CA LEU A 96 -5.29 10.97 -0.28
C LEU A 96 -4.32 12.12 -0.48
N THR A 97 -4.53 13.24 0.22
CA THR A 97 -3.62 14.37 0.17
C THR A 97 -2.24 14.00 0.69
N LEU A 98 -2.16 13.13 1.71
CA LEU A 98 -0.90 12.68 2.28
C LEU A 98 -0.21 11.58 1.47
N GLY A 99 -0.84 11.11 0.39
CA GLY A 99 -0.18 10.17 -0.51
C GLY A 99 -0.75 8.77 -0.55
N ALA A 100 -1.86 8.49 0.14
CA ALA A 100 -2.53 7.20 -0.03
C ALA A 100 -3.05 7.09 -1.46
N VAL A 101 -2.99 5.89 -2.02
CA VAL A 101 -3.42 5.68 -3.40
C VAL A 101 -4.91 5.46 -3.51
N ASP A 102 -5.57 5.08 -2.41
CA ASP A 102 -7.01 4.81 -2.41
C ASP A 102 -7.47 4.64 -0.96
N TYR A 103 -8.76 4.37 -0.79
CA TYR A 103 -9.31 4.04 0.51
C TYR A 103 -10.37 2.94 0.38
N ILE A 104 -10.61 2.23 1.48
CA ILE A 104 -11.65 1.20 1.59
C ILE A 104 -12.45 1.53 2.85
N THR A 105 -13.77 1.52 2.73
CA THR A 105 -14.64 1.88 3.85
C THR A 105 -15.15 0.65 4.59
N LYS A 106 -15.34 0.80 5.88
CA LYS A 106 -16.04 -0.19 6.70
C LYS A 106 -17.53 0.09 6.63
N PRO A 107 -18.40 -0.91 6.62
CA PRO A 107 -18.10 -2.35 6.61
C PRO A 107 -17.53 -2.83 5.27
N TYR A 108 -16.75 -3.91 5.31
CA TYR A 108 -16.08 -4.39 4.12
C TYR A 108 -17.04 -5.08 3.16
N HIS A 109 -16.92 -4.75 1.89
CA HIS A 109 -17.59 -5.43 0.80
C HIS A 109 -16.53 -6.21 0.02
N PRO A 110 -16.48 -7.54 0.17
CA PRO A 110 -15.39 -8.32 -0.42
C PRO A 110 -15.09 -8.04 -1.88
N PRO A 111 -16.09 -7.93 -2.79
CA PRO A 111 -15.75 -7.64 -4.19
C PRO A 111 -15.05 -6.30 -4.36
N ILE A 112 -15.43 -5.28 -3.58
CA ILE A 112 -14.81 -3.97 -3.68
C ILE A 112 -13.39 -4.00 -3.13
N VAL A 113 -13.18 -4.67 -1.99
CA VAL A 113 -11.85 -4.82 -1.41
C VAL A 113 -10.91 -5.49 -2.41
N ARG A 114 -11.36 -6.60 -2.99
CA ARG A 114 -10.55 -7.33 -3.97
C ARG A 114 -10.24 -6.49 -5.20
N ALA A 115 -11.23 -5.75 -5.69
CA ALA A 115 -11.04 -4.94 -6.89
C ALA A 115 -10.02 -3.83 -6.68
N ARG A 116 -10.11 -3.13 -5.53
CA ARG A 116 -9.18 -2.03 -5.26
C ARG A 116 -7.76 -2.53 -5.03
N VAL A 117 -7.62 -3.61 -4.27
CA VAL A 117 -6.29 -4.20 -4.04
C VAL A 117 -5.68 -4.66 -5.35
N ASN A 118 -6.46 -5.38 -6.15
CA ASN A 118 -5.96 -5.88 -7.43
C ASN A 118 -5.54 -4.75 -8.37
N THR A 119 -6.32 -3.68 -8.43
CA THR A 119 -5.99 -2.53 -9.27
C THR A 119 -4.64 -1.95 -8.89
N HIS A 120 -4.40 -1.73 -7.60
CA HIS A 120 -3.16 -1.08 -7.17
C HIS A 120 -1.96 -2.02 -7.20
N ILE A 121 -2.18 -3.32 -7.04
CA ILE A 121 -1.11 -4.30 -7.24
C ILE A 121 -0.66 -4.28 -8.70
N ARG A 122 -1.61 -4.24 -9.65
CA ARG A 122 -1.26 -4.19 -11.08
C ARG A 122 -0.54 -2.89 -11.44
N LEU A 123 -1.02 -1.76 -10.91
CA LEU A 123 -0.36 -0.47 -11.16
C LEU A 123 1.06 -0.46 -10.63
N SER A 124 1.27 -1.06 -9.47
CA SER A 124 2.60 -1.15 -8.87
C SER A 124 3.53 -2.00 -9.73
N ARG A 125 3.03 -3.11 -10.30
CA ARG A 125 3.81 -3.93 -11.22
C ARG A 125 4.23 -3.14 -12.46
N TYR A 126 3.30 -2.39 -13.05
CA TYR A 126 3.62 -1.58 -14.21
C TYR A 126 4.68 -0.55 -13.91
N ARG A 127 4.58 0.11 -12.77
CA ARG A 127 5.58 1.10 -12.38
C ARG A 127 6.95 0.47 -12.29
N ARG A 128 7.05 -0.69 -11.65
CA ARG A 128 8.33 -1.38 -11.50
C ARG A 128 8.91 -1.79 -12.85
N GLN A 129 8.07 -2.25 -13.77
CA GLN A 129 8.53 -2.62 -15.09
C GLN A 129 9.08 -1.43 -15.85
N VAL A 130 8.42 -0.30 -15.77
CA VAL A 130 8.86 0.92 -16.44
C VAL A 130 10.19 1.40 -15.84
N GLU A 131 10.31 1.39 -14.53
CA GLU A 131 11.53 1.80 -13.88
C GLU A 131 12.70 0.88 -14.23
N GLN A 132 12.46 -0.42 -14.29
CA GLN A 132 13.49 -1.38 -14.67
C GLN A 132 13.95 -1.18 -16.11
N LYS A 133 13.03 -0.92 -17.01
CA LYS A 133 13.37 -0.64 -18.40
C LYS A 133 14.19 0.62 -18.53
N ALA A 134 13.85 1.66 -17.79
CA ALA A 134 14.61 2.90 -17.79
C ALA A 134 16.01 2.68 -17.29
N MET A 135 16.19 1.83 -16.29
CA MET A 135 17.51 1.53 -15.75
C MET A 135 18.34 0.65 -16.67
N ILE A 136 17.70 -0.20 -17.44
CA ILE A 136 18.39 -1.14 -18.30
C ILE A 136 18.87 -0.49 -19.58
N ASP A 137 18.31 0.62 -19.97
CA ASP A 137 18.59 1.27 -21.23
C ASP A 137 19.57 2.44 -21.06
N PRO A 138 20.81 2.16 -20.73
CA PRO A 138 21.80 3.22 -20.51
C PRO A 138 22.46 3.69 -21.79
N MET A 139 22.39 2.88 -22.80
CA MET A 139 23.14 3.16 -23.99
C MET A 139 22.55 4.25 -24.82
N THR A 140 21.34 4.51 -24.59
CA THR A 140 20.71 5.57 -25.31
C THR A 140 20.75 6.84 -24.53
N GLY A 141 21.49 6.72 -23.69
CA GLY A 141 21.73 7.75 -22.86
C GLY A 141 20.61 8.26 -22.28
N ALA A 142 20.56 7.90 -22.78
CA ALA A 142 20.04 8.03 -22.45
C ALA A 142 19.53 8.41 -21.80
N ALA A 143 19.32 8.77 -21.75
CA ALA A 143 18.77 8.82 -21.33
C ALA A 143 18.43 9.65 -21.03
N ASN A 144 18.15 10.08 -21.04
CA ASN A 144 17.66 10.20 -20.88
C ASN A 144 17.23 10.92 -20.76
N ARG A 145 17.09 11.37 -20.83
CA ARG A 145 16.43 11.41 -20.87
C ARG A 145 15.84 11.90 -20.72
N ARG A 146 15.65 12.27 -20.65
CA ARG A 146 14.81 11.96 -20.65
C ARG A 146 14.37 12.09 -20.55
N GLY A 147 14.53 12.46 -20.47
CA GLY A 147 13.85 11.91 -20.47
C GLY A 147 13.59 12.09 -20.17
N TYR A 148 13.36 12.62 -20.13
CA TYR A 148 12.96 12.16 -20.02
C TYR A 148 12.72 12.29 -20.01
N ASP A 149 12.48 12.75 -19.93
CA ASP A 149 12.11 12.26 -19.98
C ASP A 149 11.95 12.26 -19.87
N SER A 150 11.83 12.63 -19.84
CA SER A 150 11.52 12.00 -19.83
C SER A 150 11.43 12.15 -19.78
#